data_bd8784ac9e0517f3fc27979f9e42f1c8
#
_entry.id   bd8784ac9e0517f3fc27979f9e42f1c8
#
_cell.length_a   1.000
_cell.length_b   1.000
_cell.length_c   1.000
_cell.angle_alpha   90.00
_cell.angle_beta   90.00
_cell.angle_gamma   90.00
#
_symmetry.space_group_name_H-M   'P 1'
#
loop_
_entity.id
_entity.type
_entity.pdbx_description
1 polymer ?
#
loop_
_entity_poly.entity_id
_entity_poly.type
_entity_poly.pdbx_seq_one_letter_code
_entity_poly.pdbx_strand_id
1 'polypeptide(L)'
;MEHREKVSYAIQSVDNALSLLEAMGDERGDFALSDLSARLGLNKSSVFRLLATFEGRGYVEAVEESKKYRLSSTAFEIGQKLLLRSDLLQQARPVMERLARECSESIYLAVPRGEEVLFLDMVDSGQKVTVMPLVGHRYPLEGNAPGRLLLALNREFASGEGLEAIRRQGFAVDRGGLGAGIDALAVPLRGVTGVLCGALCLIAPAFRLGAGLREDEQLARLAAGGQMATARLGHRSG
;
A
#
# COMPACT_ATOMS: atom_id res chain seq x y z
N MET A 1 0.09 2.58 -27.88
CA MET A 1 -0.37 1.47 -28.74
C MET A 1 -0.08 0.08 -28.15
N GLU A 2 0.89 -0.07 -27.25
CA GLU A 2 1.26 -1.37 -26.65
C GLU A 2 0.29 -1.95 -25.61
N HIS A 3 -0.57 -1.13 -25.00
CA HIS A 3 -1.48 -1.61 -23.96
C HIS A 3 -2.71 -2.37 -24.49
N ARG A 4 -3.08 -2.16 -25.74
CA ARG A 4 -4.25 -2.81 -26.36
C ARG A 4 -3.99 -4.26 -26.84
N GLU A 5 -2.75 -4.62 -27.17
CA GLU A 5 -2.42 -5.97 -27.64
C GLU A 5 -2.30 -7.01 -26.50
N LYS A 6 -1.92 -6.60 -25.28
CA LYS A 6 -1.82 -7.51 -24.12
C LYS A 6 -3.17 -8.05 -23.65
N VAL A 7 -4.27 -7.34 -23.87
CA VAL A 7 -5.64 -7.77 -23.47
C VAL A 7 -6.16 -8.90 -24.36
N SER A 8 -5.66 -9.03 -25.60
CA SER A 8 -6.11 -10.04 -26.56
C SER A 8 -5.74 -11.48 -26.18
N TYR A 9 -4.76 -11.68 -25.27
CA TYR A 9 -4.30 -13.01 -24.84
C TYR A 9 -4.76 -13.37 -23.42
N ALA A 10 -5.59 -12.57 -22.79
CA ALA A 10 -6.11 -12.84 -21.45
C ALA A 10 -7.07 -14.04 -21.47
N ILE A 11 -6.85 -14.99 -20.56
CA ILE A 11 -7.74 -16.13 -20.36
C ILE A 11 -8.80 -15.71 -19.34
N GLN A 12 -10.03 -15.50 -19.78
CA GLN A 12 -11.13 -14.98 -18.96
C GLN A 12 -11.36 -15.76 -17.65
N SER A 13 -11.18 -17.07 -17.68
CA SER A 13 -11.34 -17.88 -16.45
C SER A 13 -10.24 -17.62 -15.42
N VAL A 14 -9.03 -17.30 -15.88
CA VAL A 14 -7.91 -16.92 -14.99
C VAL A 14 -8.13 -15.52 -14.44
N ASP A 15 -8.55 -14.59 -15.27
CA ASP A 15 -8.87 -13.22 -14.88
C ASP A 15 -9.98 -13.20 -13.83
N ASN A 16 -11.07 -13.94 -14.06
CA ASN A 16 -12.14 -14.10 -13.07
C ASN A 16 -11.67 -14.73 -11.76
N ALA A 17 -10.73 -15.70 -11.81
CA ALA A 17 -10.17 -16.32 -10.63
C ALA A 17 -9.32 -15.35 -9.82
N LEU A 18 -8.49 -14.54 -10.48
CA LEU A 18 -7.69 -13.50 -9.84
C LEU A 18 -8.57 -12.42 -9.22
N SER A 19 -9.57 -11.94 -9.97
CA SER A 19 -10.54 -10.96 -9.45
C SER A 19 -11.29 -11.49 -8.22
N LEU A 20 -11.62 -12.78 -8.21
CA LEU A 20 -12.26 -13.43 -7.07
C LEU A 20 -11.31 -13.47 -5.87
N LEU A 21 -10.03 -13.83 -6.08
CA LEU A 21 -9.01 -13.86 -5.04
C LEU A 21 -8.78 -12.46 -4.43
N GLU A 22 -8.71 -11.43 -5.26
CA GLU A 22 -8.58 -10.04 -4.85
C GLU A 22 -9.80 -9.60 -4.02
N ALA A 23 -11.01 -9.90 -4.48
CA ALA A 23 -12.25 -9.58 -3.76
C ALA A 23 -12.33 -10.26 -2.39
N MET A 24 -11.86 -11.51 -2.28
CA MET A 24 -11.79 -12.22 -1.00
C MET A 24 -10.75 -11.59 -0.06
N GLY A 25 -9.64 -11.06 -0.60
CA GLY A 25 -8.61 -10.37 0.18
C GLY A 25 -9.08 -9.05 0.82
N ASP A 26 -10.08 -8.40 0.25
CA ASP A 26 -10.67 -7.17 0.78
C ASP A 26 -11.67 -7.43 1.93
N GLU A 27 -12.17 -8.66 2.07
CA GLU A 27 -13.13 -9.00 3.09
C GLU A 27 -12.45 -9.16 4.46
N ARG A 28 -13.06 -8.61 5.51
CA ARG A 28 -12.54 -8.67 6.88
C ARG A 28 -13.01 -9.89 7.68
N GLY A 29 -13.41 -10.95 7.03
CA GLY A 29 -13.93 -12.14 7.70
C GLY A 29 -14.48 -13.15 6.72
N ASP A 30 -15.46 -13.92 7.19
CA ASP A 30 -16.09 -14.95 6.38
C ASP A 30 -17.02 -14.30 5.33
N PHE A 31 -16.93 -14.73 4.08
CA PHE A 31 -17.70 -14.19 2.97
C PHE A 31 -18.66 -15.22 2.36
N ALA A 32 -19.80 -14.77 1.87
CA ALA A 32 -20.73 -15.63 1.18
C ALA A 32 -20.53 -15.60 -0.33
N LEU A 33 -20.78 -16.74 -1.00
CA LEU A 33 -20.76 -16.85 -2.46
C LEU A 33 -21.64 -15.82 -3.14
N SER A 34 -22.82 -15.53 -2.57
CA SER A 34 -23.77 -14.54 -3.11
C SER A 34 -23.18 -13.13 -3.21
N ASP A 35 -22.42 -12.75 -2.19
CA ASP A 35 -21.86 -11.40 -2.08
C ASP A 35 -20.73 -11.21 -3.09
N LEU A 36 -19.88 -12.21 -3.23
CA LEU A 36 -18.82 -12.23 -4.27
C LEU A 36 -19.42 -12.25 -5.68
N SER A 37 -20.50 -13.03 -5.90
CA SER A 37 -21.21 -13.07 -7.17
C SER A 37 -21.76 -11.68 -7.55
N ALA A 38 -22.40 -11.00 -6.61
CA ALA A 38 -22.94 -9.66 -6.82
C ALA A 38 -21.83 -8.62 -7.05
N ARG A 39 -20.77 -8.66 -6.25
CA ARG A 39 -19.64 -7.73 -6.33
C ARG A 39 -18.90 -7.82 -7.66
N LEU A 40 -18.70 -9.04 -8.17
CA LEU A 40 -17.93 -9.30 -9.39
C LEU A 40 -18.77 -9.33 -10.66
N GLY A 41 -20.11 -9.28 -10.56
CA GLY A 41 -21.00 -9.42 -11.69
C GLY A 41 -20.95 -10.81 -12.35
N LEU A 42 -20.45 -11.83 -11.64
CA LEU A 42 -20.35 -13.21 -12.12
C LEU A 42 -21.56 -14.00 -11.68
N ASN A 43 -22.00 -14.98 -12.49
CA ASN A 43 -23.09 -15.88 -12.07
C ASN A 43 -22.62 -16.82 -10.95
N LYS A 44 -23.56 -17.22 -10.07
CA LYS A 44 -23.28 -18.04 -8.88
C LYS A 44 -22.58 -19.38 -9.22
N SER A 45 -22.92 -19.99 -10.37
CA SER A 45 -22.31 -21.26 -10.78
C SER A 45 -20.82 -21.08 -11.12
N SER A 46 -20.46 -19.97 -11.77
CA SER A 46 -19.05 -19.64 -12.05
C SER A 46 -18.27 -19.40 -10.78
N VAL A 47 -18.81 -18.57 -9.85
CA VAL A 47 -18.17 -18.30 -8.56
C VAL A 47 -18.02 -19.59 -7.75
N PHE A 48 -19.03 -20.45 -7.73
CA PHE A 48 -18.95 -21.75 -7.04
C PHE A 48 -17.81 -22.63 -7.58
N ARG A 49 -17.67 -22.73 -8.90
CA ARG A 49 -16.59 -23.53 -9.52
C ARG A 49 -15.20 -22.97 -9.21
N LEU A 50 -15.06 -21.65 -9.18
CA LEU A 50 -13.82 -20.99 -8.81
C LEU A 50 -13.49 -21.21 -7.33
N LEU A 51 -14.48 -21.03 -6.43
CA LEU A 51 -14.31 -21.31 -4.99
C LEU A 51 -13.94 -22.78 -4.74
N ALA A 52 -14.61 -23.74 -5.38
CA ALA A 52 -14.26 -25.15 -5.27
C ALA A 52 -12.82 -25.44 -5.75
N THR A 53 -12.33 -24.72 -6.77
CA THR A 53 -10.94 -24.83 -7.20
C THR A 53 -9.99 -24.24 -6.17
N PHE A 54 -10.29 -23.08 -5.61
CA PHE A 54 -9.49 -22.47 -4.54
C PHE A 54 -9.46 -23.32 -3.28
N GLU A 55 -10.60 -23.91 -2.91
CA GLU A 55 -10.73 -24.82 -1.78
C GLU A 55 -9.89 -26.10 -1.99
N GLY A 56 -10.02 -26.74 -3.15
CA GLY A 56 -9.24 -27.92 -3.50
C GLY A 56 -7.72 -27.67 -3.57
N ARG A 57 -7.30 -26.41 -3.74
CA ARG A 57 -5.90 -25.98 -3.67
C ARG A 57 -5.48 -25.41 -2.32
N GLY A 58 -6.37 -25.36 -1.36
CA GLY A 58 -6.13 -24.91 0.00
C GLY A 58 -6.03 -23.39 0.18
N TYR A 59 -6.46 -22.57 -0.78
CA TYR A 59 -6.49 -21.09 -0.64
C TYR A 59 -7.69 -20.60 0.16
N VAL A 60 -8.76 -21.36 0.15
CA VAL A 60 -10.03 -21.06 0.78
C VAL A 60 -10.47 -22.28 1.57
N GLU A 61 -11.16 -22.07 2.67
CA GLU A 61 -11.83 -23.10 3.43
C GLU A 61 -13.31 -22.77 3.63
N ALA A 62 -14.16 -23.78 3.56
CA ALA A 62 -15.57 -23.65 3.90
C ALA A 62 -15.75 -23.57 5.43
N VAL A 63 -16.65 -22.70 5.88
CA VAL A 63 -17.04 -22.57 7.30
C VAL A 63 -18.26 -23.44 7.52
N GLU A 64 -18.09 -24.56 8.20
CA GLU A 64 -19.08 -25.66 8.30
C GLU A 64 -20.47 -25.23 8.75
N GLU A 65 -20.58 -24.26 9.67
CA GLU A 65 -21.87 -23.86 10.25
C GLU A 65 -22.61 -22.76 9.47
N SER A 66 -21.94 -22.02 8.58
CA SER A 66 -22.48 -20.75 8.03
C SER A 66 -22.68 -20.71 6.51
N LYS A 67 -22.32 -21.76 5.77
CA LYS A 67 -22.26 -21.77 4.30
C LYS A 67 -21.43 -20.60 3.72
N LYS A 68 -20.47 -20.11 4.50
CA LYS A 68 -19.51 -19.09 4.13
C LYS A 68 -18.14 -19.70 3.85
N TYR A 69 -17.26 -18.89 3.30
CA TYR A 69 -15.88 -19.22 3.03
C TYR A 69 -14.96 -18.23 3.72
N ARG A 70 -13.71 -18.61 3.95
CA ARG A 70 -12.64 -17.70 4.39
C ARG A 70 -11.34 -18.03 3.67
N LEU A 71 -10.44 -17.05 3.59
CA LEU A 71 -9.08 -17.29 3.12
C LEU A 71 -8.33 -18.16 4.12
N SER A 72 -7.62 -19.16 3.60
CA SER A 72 -6.80 -20.06 4.41
C SER A 72 -5.36 -19.55 4.56
N SER A 73 -4.56 -20.26 5.35
CA SER A 73 -3.13 -19.98 5.54
C SER A 73 -2.30 -20.02 4.26
N THR A 74 -2.71 -20.76 3.22
CA THR A 74 -1.97 -20.86 1.96
C THR A 74 -1.83 -19.51 1.24
N ALA A 75 -2.89 -18.69 1.25
CA ALA A 75 -2.82 -17.35 0.69
C ALA A 75 -1.82 -16.48 1.46
N PHE A 76 -1.83 -16.55 2.79
CA PHE A 76 -0.88 -15.88 3.66
C PHE A 76 0.57 -16.34 3.44
N GLU A 77 0.80 -17.66 3.32
CA GLU A 77 2.14 -18.21 3.06
C GLU A 77 2.78 -17.68 1.78
N ILE A 78 1.99 -17.53 0.70
CA ILE A 78 2.50 -16.95 -0.55
C ILE A 78 2.88 -15.50 -0.34
N GLY A 79 2.02 -14.72 0.32
CA GLY A 79 2.32 -13.34 0.67
C GLY A 79 3.61 -13.22 1.48
N GLN A 80 3.78 -14.04 2.52
CA GLN A 80 4.99 -14.06 3.34
C GLN A 80 6.26 -14.39 2.54
N LYS A 81 6.20 -15.38 1.65
CA LYS A 81 7.35 -15.74 0.78
C LYS A 81 7.74 -14.58 -0.15
N LEU A 82 6.78 -13.81 -0.63
CA LEU A 82 7.03 -12.62 -1.46
C LEU A 82 7.63 -11.49 -0.62
N LEU A 83 7.10 -11.22 0.57
CA LEU A 83 7.60 -10.21 1.49
C LEU A 83 9.07 -10.48 1.88
N LEU A 84 9.41 -11.75 2.19
CA LEU A 84 10.77 -12.17 2.52
C LEU A 84 11.78 -12.02 1.36
N ARG A 85 11.32 -11.90 0.12
CA ARG A 85 12.15 -11.72 -1.08
C ARG A 85 12.25 -10.25 -1.53
N SER A 86 11.50 -9.37 -0.90
CA SER A 86 11.49 -7.96 -1.26
C SER A 86 12.62 -7.21 -0.55
N ASP A 87 13.67 -6.87 -1.29
CA ASP A 87 14.77 -6.03 -0.76
C ASP A 87 14.25 -4.71 -0.20
N LEU A 88 13.25 -4.11 -0.85
CA LEU A 88 12.63 -2.88 -0.38
C LEU A 88 12.08 -3.02 1.04
N LEU A 89 11.30 -4.07 1.29
CA LEU A 89 10.72 -4.33 2.61
C LEU A 89 11.79 -4.66 3.65
N GLN A 90 12.73 -5.53 3.31
CA GLN A 90 13.82 -5.92 4.22
C GLN A 90 14.69 -4.74 4.65
N GLN A 91 14.98 -3.82 3.72
CA GLN A 91 15.81 -2.65 4.01
C GLN A 91 15.02 -1.51 4.68
N ALA A 92 13.75 -1.33 4.34
CA ALA A 92 12.91 -0.28 4.93
C ALA A 92 12.45 -0.63 6.35
N ARG A 93 12.07 -1.87 6.63
CA ARG A 93 11.46 -2.31 7.89
C ARG A 93 12.23 -1.90 9.15
N PRO A 94 13.55 -2.11 9.28
CA PRO A 94 14.31 -1.68 10.48
C PRO A 94 14.31 -0.17 10.67
N VAL A 95 14.28 0.60 9.58
CA VAL A 95 14.20 2.07 9.63
C VAL A 95 12.80 2.51 10.07
N MET A 96 11.76 1.87 9.55
CA MET A 96 10.37 2.13 9.96
C MET A 96 10.16 1.86 11.44
N GLU A 97 10.70 0.76 11.98
CA GLU A 97 10.62 0.41 13.40
C GLU A 97 11.31 1.43 14.30
N ARG A 98 12.46 1.94 13.85
CA ARG A 98 13.15 3.03 14.55
C ARG A 98 12.33 4.31 14.52
N LEU A 99 11.84 4.72 13.36
CA LEU A 99 11.03 5.93 13.18
C LEU A 99 9.73 5.86 13.99
N ALA A 100 9.04 4.73 14.03
CA ALA A 100 7.80 4.57 14.80
C ALA A 100 8.05 4.82 16.29
N ARG A 101 9.19 4.36 16.84
CA ARG A 101 9.60 4.64 18.22
C ARG A 101 9.98 6.12 18.43
N GLU A 102 10.77 6.71 17.53
CA GLU A 102 11.26 8.09 17.66
C GLU A 102 10.14 9.12 17.45
N CYS A 103 9.23 8.86 16.54
CA CYS A 103 8.11 9.74 16.22
C CYS A 103 6.88 9.50 17.09
N SER A 104 6.76 8.32 17.70
CA SER A 104 5.55 7.85 18.39
C SER A 104 4.30 7.92 17.49
N GLU A 105 4.47 7.74 16.19
CA GLU A 105 3.41 7.70 15.18
C GLU A 105 3.62 6.52 14.22
N SER A 106 2.54 6.10 13.54
CA SER A 106 2.60 4.96 12.63
C SER A 106 3.36 5.33 11.36
N ILE A 107 4.30 4.47 10.97
CA ILE A 107 5.15 4.63 9.78
C ILE A 107 4.72 3.62 8.73
N TYR A 108 4.50 4.09 7.52
CA TYR A 108 4.06 3.29 6.38
C TYR A 108 5.11 3.30 5.27
N LEU A 109 5.16 2.18 4.55
CA LEU A 109 5.82 2.08 3.26
C LEU A 109 4.76 2.10 2.17
N ALA A 110 4.84 3.07 1.27
CA ALA A 110 3.94 3.22 0.13
C ALA A 110 4.70 3.06 -1.19
N VAL A 111 4.10 2.41 -2.17
CA VAL A 111 4.70 2.17 -3.49
C VAL A 111 3.72 2.56 -4.62
N PRO A 112 4.22 3.00 -5.79
CA PRO A 112 3.36 3.28 -6.93
C PRO A 112 2.79 1.98 -7.52
N ARG A 113 1.51 2.01 -7.91
CA ARG A 113 0.81 0.90 -8.57
C ARG A 113 -0.12 1.44 -9.66
N GLY A 114 0.40 1.64 -10.87
CA GLY A 114 -0.33 2.34 -11.94
C GLY A 114 -0.60 3.80 -11.55
N GLU A 115 -1.86 4.21 -11.56
CA GLU A 115 -2.30 5.56 -11.17
C GLU A 115 -2.65 5.68 -9.68
N GLU A 116 -2.26 4.68 -8.88
CA GLU A 116 -2.55 4.61 -7.46
C GLU A 116 -1.27 4.45 -6.62
N VAL A 117 -1.37 4.80 -5.35
CA VAL A 117 -0.41 4.44 -4.33
C VAL A 117 -0.95 3.26 -3.52
N LEU A 118 -0.14 2.21 -3.37
CA LEU A 118 -0.42 1.06 -2.52
C LEU A 118 0.36 1.19 -1.22
N PHE A 119 -0.31 1.08 -0.07
CA PHE A 119 0.36 0.93 1.21
C PHE A 119 0.78 -0.53 1.41
N LEU A 120 2.10 -0.77 1.31
CA LEU A 120 2.67 -2.12 1.25
C LEU A 120 2.95 -2.71 2.64
N ASP A 121 3.39 -1.88 3.59
CA ASP A 121 3.71 -2.29 4.95
C ASP A 121 3.51 -1.13 5.94
N MET A 122 3.39 -1.46 7.23
CA MET A 122 3.37 -0.46 8.31
C MET A 122 4.05 -0.97 9.58
N VAL A 123 4.54 -0.03 10.37
CA VAL A 123 4.89 -0.23 11.77
C VAL A 123 4.02 0.66 12.62
N ASP A 124 3.25 0.05 13.51
CA ASP A 124 2.34 0.75 14.40
C ASP A 124 3.10 1.53 15.47
N SER A 125 2.54 2.67 15.86
CA SER A 125 3.06 3.53 16.92
C SER A 125 2.88 2.97 18.34
N GLY A 126 1.96 2.01 18.51
CA GLY A 126 1.52 1.54 19.84
C GLY A 126 0.67 2.55 20.62
N GLN A 127 0.26 3.64 20.00
CA GLN A 127 -0.63 4.64 20.60
C GLN A 127 -2.05 4.09 20.77
N LYS A 128 -2.77 4.51 21.82
CA LYS A 128 -4.17 4.09 22.06
C LYS A 128 -5.15 4.58 20.98
N VAL A 129 -4.87 5.74 20.39
CA VAL A 129 -5.66 6.30 19.28
C VAL A 129 -4.79 6.27 18.03
N THR A 130 -5.15 5.47 17.06
CA THR A 130 -4.42 5.30 15.80
C THR A 130 -5.35 5.50 14.62
N VAL A 131 -4.76 5.75 13.45
CA VAL A 131 -5.47 5.66 12.17
C VAL A 131 -5.71 4.19 11.86
N MET A 132 -6.87 3.86 11.29
CA MET A 132 -7.15 2.50 10.83
C MET A 132 -6.04 2.03 9.87
N PRO A 133 -5.54 0.79 10.01
CA PRO A 133 -4.48 0.28 9.14
C PRO A 133 -4.82 0.39 7.65
N LEU A 134 -3.87 0.95 6.88
CA LEU A 134 -4.02 1.17 5.44
C LEU A 134 -3.31 0.11 4.60
N VAL A 135 -2.60 -0.84 5.19
CA VAL A 135 -1.86 -1.89 4.45
C VAL A 135 -2.80 -2.67 3.54
N GLY A 136 -2.40 -2.83 2.28
CA GLY A 136 -3.22 -3.43 1.22
C GLY A 136 -4.18 -2.47 0.54
N HIS A 137 -4.46 -1.29 1.12
CA HIS A 137 -5.34 -0.30 0.51
C HIS A 137 -4.62 0.52 -0.56
N ARG A 138 -5.39 0.94 -1.56
CA ARG A 138 -4.94 1.77 -2.67
C ARG A 138 -5.68 3.10 -2.66
N TYR A 139 -4.98 4.16 -3.02
CA TYR A 139 -5.52 5.51 -3.13
C TYR A 139 -5.03 6.16 -4.42
N PRO A 140 -5.83 7.03 -5.08
CA PRO A 140 -5.38 7.82 -6.21
C PRO A 140 -4.10 8.61 -5.89
N LEU A 141 -3.17 8.72 -6.82
CA LEU A 141 -1.90 9.42 -6.60
C LEU A 141 -2.10 10.92 -6.28
N GLU A 142 -3.11 11.56 -6.81
CA GLU A 142 -3.29 13.02 -6.70
C GLU A 142 -3.77 13.48 -5.32
N GLY A 143 -4.49 12.65 -4.59
CA GLY A 143 -5.28 13.03 -3.43
C GLY A 143 -4.55 13.03 -2.08
N ASN A 144 -3.31 12.53 -1.99
CA ASN A 144 -2.64 12.30 -0.71
C ASN A 144 -1.13 12.55 -0.77
N ALA A 145 -0.48 12.71 0.39
CA ALA A 145 0.95 13.02 0.44
C ALA A 145 1.85 12.02 -0.29
N PRO A 146 1.79 10.70 -0.02
CA PRO A 146 2.64 9.75 -0.73
C PRO A 146 2.38 9.74 -2.24
N GLY A 147 1.14 9.80 -2.68
CA GLY A 147 0.80 9.84 -4.10
C GLY A 147 1.34 11.08 -4.80
N ARG A 148 1.11 12.27 -4.24
CA ARG A 148 1.62 13.55 -4.76
C ARG A 148 3.16 13.59 -4.78
N LEU A 149 3.82 13.00 -3.77
CA LEU A 149 5.28 12.85 -3.76
C LEU A 149 5.77 12.00 -4.93
N LEU A 150 5.14 10.83 -5.13
CA LEU A 150 5.47 9.91 -6.21
C LEU A 150 5.26 10.54 -7.58
N LEU A 151 4.15 11.25 -7.78
CA LEU A 151 3.89 12.04 -9.00
C LEU A 151 4.95 13.13 -9.22
N ALA A 152 5.25 13.90 -8.18
CA ALA A 152 6.19 15.01 -8.29
C ALA A 152 7.60 14.55 -8.66
N LEU A 153 8.04 13.40 -8.15
CA LEU A 153 9.42 12.91 -8.31
C LEU A 153 9.59 11.89 -9.44
N ASN A 154 8.50 11.44 -10.06
CA ASN A 154 8.57 10.60 -11.26
C ASN A 154 8.72 11.51 -12.49
N ARG A 155 9.76 11.25 -13.30
CA ARG A 155 10.06 12.04 -14.51
C ARG A 155 9.05 11.85 -15.65
N GLU A 156 8.27 10.79 -15.62
CA GLU A 156 7.27 10.47 -16.65
C GLU A 156 5.95 11.22 -16.45
N PHE A 157 5.65 11.68 -15.23
CA PHE A 157 4.45 12.45 -14.94
C PHE A 157 4.77 13.95 -15.04
N ALA A 158 4.26 14.55 -16.08
CA ALA A 158 4.43 15.99 -16.31
C ALA A 158 3.62 16.83 -15.30
N SER A 159 4.14 18.02 -15.01
CA SER A 159 3.58 19.22 -14.40
C SER A 159 2.11 19.16 -13.93
N GLY A 160 1.92 19.25 -12.60
CA GLY A 160 0.65 19.59 -11.94
C GLY A 160 0.87 20.71 -10.95
N GLU A 161 -0.19 21.48 -10.69
CA GLU A 161 -0.15 22.57 -9.72
C GLU A 161 0.24 22.01 -8.33
N GLY A 162 1.23 22.63 -7.69
CA GLY A 162 1.77 22.20 -6.39
C GLY A 162 2.83 21.09 -6.42
N LEU A 163 3.03 20.37 -7.53
CA LEU A 163 4.06 19.32 -7.63
C LEU A 163 5.48 19.90 -7.69
N GLU A 164 5.65 21.12 -8.24
CA GLU A 164 6.94 21.79 -8.27
C GLU A 164 7.47 22.15 -6.87
N ALA A 165 6.59 22.54 -5.97
CA ALA A 165 6.97 22.77 -4.58
C ALA A 165 7.48 21.46 -3.93
N ILE A 166 6.78 20.35 -4.14
CA ILE A 166 7.19 19.02 -3.64
C ILE A 166 8.54 18.60 -4.25
N ARG A 167 8.76 18.86 -5.57
CA ARG A 167 10.06 18.57 -6.22
C ARG A 167 11.22 19.32 -5.57
N ARG A 168 11.01 20.62 -5.26
CA ARG A 168 12.05 21.47 -4.67
C ARG A 168 12.35 21.10 -3.23
N GLN A 169 11.30 20.85 -2.42
CA GLN A 169 11.46 20.58 -1.00
C GLN A 169 11.79 19.10 -0.69
N GLY A 170 11.47 18.16 -1.63
CA GLY A 170 11.77 16.75 -1.49
C GLY A 170 10.84 15.97 -0.54
N PHE A 171 9.73 16.56 -0.12
CA PHE A 171 8.73 15.91 0.71
C PHE A 171 7.32 16.39 0.36
N ALA A 172 6.29 15.68 0.82
CA ALA A 172 4.90 16.08 0.70
C ALA A 172 4.20 16.04 2.06
N VAL A 173 3.26 16.97 2.24
CA VAL A 173 2.36 17.05 3.40
C VAL A 173 0.93 16.98 2.91
N ASP A 174 0.09 16.28 3.65
CA ASP A 174 -1.32 16.12 3.36
C ASP A 174 -2.16 16.31 4.62
N ARG A 175 -3.32 16.93 4.44
CA ARG A 175 -4.29 17.20 5.47
C ARG A 175 -5.65 16.66 5.04
N GLY A 176 -5.97 15.46 5.51
CA GLY A 176 -7.26 14.84 5.23
C GLY A 176 -7.39 14.11 3.89
N GLY A 177 -6.35 14.01 3.07
CA GLY A 177 -6.41 13.31 1.78
C GLY A 177 -6.53 11.79 1.88
N LEU A 178 -6.14 11.22 3.01
CA LEU A 178 -6.36 9.81 3.34
C LEU A 178 -7.66 9.58 4.15
N GLY A 179 -8.35 10.65 4.49
CA GLY A 179 -9.58 10.65 5.26
C GLY A 179 -9.66 11.85 6.21
N ALA A 180 -10.86 12.32 6.51
CA ALA A 180 -11.06 13.45 7.41
C ALA A 180 -10.40 13.22 8.77
N GLY A 181 -9.62 14.19 9.24
CA GLY A 181 -8.90 14.09 10.52
C GLY A 181 -7.63 13.26 10.49
N ILE A 182 -7.13 12.88 9.31
CA ILE A 182 -5.87 12.16 9.12
C ILE A 182 -4.88 13.07 8.40
N ASP A 183 -3.72 13.28 9.00
CA ASP A 183 -2.60 14.01 8.39
C ASP A 183 -1.48 13.05 8.03
N ALA A 184 -0.76 13.34 6.95
CA ALA A 184 0.32 12.52 6.45
C ALA A 184 1.53 13.36 6.01
N LEU A 185 2.72 12.86 6.33
CA LEU A 185 4.01 13.32 5.81
C LEU A 185 4.59 12.22 4.94
N ALA A 186 5.22 12.56 3.83
CA ALA A 186 5.85 11.58 2.95
C ALA A 186 7.22 12.05 2.45
N VAL A 187 8.20 11.13 2.45
CA VAL A 187 9.55 11.34 1.92
C VAL A 187 9.92 10.20 0.96
N PRO A 188 10.76 10.46 -0.08
CA PRO A 188 11.04 9.47 -1.10
C PRO A 188 11.99 8.36 -0.63
N LEU A 189 11.82 7.18 -1.21
CA LEU A 189 12.79 6.09 -1.20
C LEU A 189 13.33 5.85 -2.61
N ARG A 190 14.65 5.75 -2.71
CA ARG A 190 15.34 5.53 -3.98
C ARG A 190 16.17 4.25 -3.93
N GLY A 191 16.13 3.49 -5.01
CA GLY A 191 16.97 2.31 -5.19
C GLY A 191 18.39 2.65 -5.69
N VAL A 192 19.19 1.62 -5.97
CA VAL A 192 20.61 1.70 -6.36
C VAL A 192 20.88 2.72 -7.47
N THR A 193 20.01 2.76 -8.48
CA THR A 193 20.14 3.64 -9.65
C THR A 193 19.56 5.04 -9.45
N GLY A 194 19.16 5.39 -8.22
CA GLY A 194 18.46 6.65 -7.93
C GLY A 194 16.97 6.66 -8.38
N VAL A 195 16.49 5.57 -8.93
CA VAL A 195 15.09 5.42 -9.33
C VAL A 195 14.20 5.43 -8.08
N LEU A 196 13.12 6.18 -8.15
CA LEU A 196 12.11 6.24 -7.09
C LEU A 196 11.40 4.90 -6.99
N CYS A 197 11.51 4.22 -5.85
CA CYS A 197 10.92 2.91 -5.61
C CYS A 197 9.75 2.93 -4.63
N GLY A 198 9.53 4.05 -3.95
CA GLY A 198 8.45 4.21 -2.99
C GLY A 198 8.58 5.47 -2.16
N ALA A 199 7.81 5.53 -1.08
CA ALA A 199 7.82 6.59 -0.08
C ALA A 199 7.73 6.00 1.33
N LEU A 200 8.45 6.59 2.29
CA LEU A 200 8.15 6.44 3.71
C LEU A 200 7.15 7.52 4.11
N CYS A 201 6.15 7.11 4.87
CA CYS A 201 5.09 8.02 5.29
C CYS A 201 4.90 7.92 6.80
N LEU A 202 4.75 9.07 7.45
CA LEU A 202 4.23 9.17 8.80
C LEU A 202 2.76 9.54 8.70
N ILE A 203 1.89 8.75 9.28
CA ILE A 203 0.43 8.96 9.21
C ILE A 203 -0.12 8.98 10.64
N ALA A 204 -0.83 10.05 10.97
CA ALA A 204 -1.32 10.29 12.31
C ALA A 204 -2.67 11.00 12.32
N PRO A 205 -3.43 10.93 13.42
CA PRO A 205 -4.57 11.80 13.62
C PRO A 205 -4.14 13.28 13.59
N ALA A 206 -4.88 14.12 12.88
CA ALA A 206 -4.55 15.53 12.65
C ALA A 206 -4.32 16.32 13.95
N PHE A 207 -5.06 16.00 15.04
CA PHE A 207 -4.90 16.67 16.32
C PHE A 207 -3.53 16.40 16.97
N ARG A 208 -2.83 15.33 16.57
CA ARG A 208 -1.51 14.97 17.11
C ARG A 208 -0.36 15.49 16.28
N LEU A 209 -0.48 15.40 14.95
CA LEU A 209 0.57 15.89 14.05
C LEU A 209 0.57 17.42 14.03
N GLY A 210 -0.58 18.02 13.75
CA GLY A 210 -0.75 19.48 13.75
C GLY A 210 0.15 20.19 12.75
N ALA A 211 0.10 21.52 12.76
CA ALA A 211 1.03 22.36 12.02
C ALA A 211 2.06 23.01 13.00
N GLY A 212 3.23 23.36 12.49
CA GLY A 212 4.27 24.07 13.22
C GLY A 212 5.38 23.16 13.76
N LEU A 213 6.01 23.55 14.88
CA LEU A 213 7.25 22.93 15.38
C LEU A 213 7.22 21.40 15.47
N ARG A 214 6.11 20.82 15.87
CA ARG A 214 5.99 19.36 15.97
C ARG A 214 6.03 18.69 14.60
N GLU A 215 5.36 19.27 13.62
CA GLU A 215 5.40 18.77 12.24
C GLU A 215 6.80 18.85 11.66
N ASP A 216 7.48 19.97 11.88
CA ASP A 216 8.85 20.18 11.40
C ASP A 216 9.81 19.15 12.00
N GLU A 217 9.69 18.85 13.31
CA GLU A 217 10.47 17.81 13.98
C GLU A 217 10.18 16.41 13.40
N GLN A 218 8.92 16.07 13.22
CA GLN A 218 8.52 14.77 12.65
C GLN A 218 9.01 14.62 11.21
N LEU A 219 8.89 15.69 10.42
CA LEU A 219 9.38 15.72 9.05
C LEU A 219 10.90 15.55 8.99
N ALA A 220 11.65 16.22 9.87
CA ALA A 220 13.11 16.09 9.94
C ALA A 220 13.53 14.65 10.26
N ARG A 221 12.86 14.00 11.24
CA ARG A 221 13.09 12.59 11.58
C ARG A 221 12.74 11.66 10.42
N LEU A 222 11.60 11.86 9.81
CA LEU A 222 11.15 11.08 8.66
C LEU A 222 12.11 11.22 7.47
N ALA A 223 12.58 12.43 7.17
CA ALA A 223 13.56 12.70 6.11
C ALA A 223 14.90 11.99 6.36
N ALA A 224 15.43 12.05 7.59
CA ALA A 224 16.63 11.33 7.98
C ALA A 224 16.44 9.81 7.84
N GLY A 225 15.28 9.29 8.22
CA GLY A 225 14.93 7.88 8.03
C GLY A 225 14.84 7.51 6.54
N GLY A 226 14.23 8.34 5.71
CA GLY A 226 14.16 8.15 4.26
C GLY A 226 15.53 8.07 3.60
N GLN A 227 16.45 8.95 3.99
CA GLN A 227 17.84 8.89 3.54
C GLN A 227 18.54 7.59 3.99
N MET A 228 18.35 7.18 5.23
CA MET A 228 18.92 5.94 5.76
C MET A 228 18.38 4.71 5.01
N ALA A 229 17.07 4.62 4.78
CA ALA A 229 16.49 3.52 4.03
C ALA A 229 16.97 3.51 2.57
N THR A 230 17.07 4.67 1.94
CA THR A 230 17.64 4.86 0.60
C THR A 230 19.09 4.38 0.52
N ALA A 231 19.92 4.72 1.51
CA ALA A 231 21.32 4.24 1.58
C ALA A 231 21.39 2.71 1.76
N ARG A 232 20.51 2.12 2.56
CA ARG A 232 20.41 0.65 2.72
C ARG A 232 19.96 -0.06 1.44
N LEU A 233 19.16 0.60 0.61
CA LEU A 233 18.79 0.14 -0.73
C LEU A 233 19.92 0.28 -1.76
N GLY A 234 21.11 0.71 -1.31
CA GLY A 234 22.32 0.80 -2.13
C GLY A 234 22.47 2.10 -2.92
N HIS A 235 21.59 3.07 -2.73
CA HIS A 235 21.77 4.39 -3.34
C HIS A 235 22.83 5.18 -2.58
N ARG A 236 23.90 5.56 -3.27
CA ARG A 236 24.90 6.49 -2.75
C ARG A 236 24.54 7.89 -3.24
N SER A 237 24.11 8.76 -2.32
CA SER A 237 24.00 10.19 -2.62
C SER A 237 25.39 10.72 -2.92
N GLY A 238 25.64 11.11 -4.18
CA GLY A 238 26.86 11.78 -4.60
C GLY A 238 26.90 13.21 -4.08
#